data_d9e28e9529408e348e53244c3a280dbe
#
_entry.id   d9e28e9529408e348e53244c3a280dbe
#
_cell.length_a   1.000
_cell.length_b   1.000
_cell.length_c   1.000
_cell.angle_alpha   90.00
_cell.angle_beta   90.00
_cell.angle_gamma   90.00
#
_symmetry.space_group_name_H-M   'P 1'
#
loop_
_entity.id
_entity.type
_entity.pdbx_description
1 polymer ?
#
loop_
_entity_poly.entity_id
_entity_poly.type
_entity_poly.pdbx_seq_one_letter_code
_entity_poly.pdbx_strand_id
1 'polypeptide(L)'
;MDLYKKALNLEIDKIITDSDLDGVVTAAILKRWWPNAEVVFGHPGNLRAGMMDGIIDRKTAICDLPRHPNCGLSIDHHKSNDPHGNIIEDCVILWEPTPSAARIAYNLLKNKIDLSDLSETMIWVDKLDGGSISIDEFKGDNPVLWLGRVIGESEENTITILENIQNRVSIEEILELPDIKLELKERMAKQEYLNPVSYTHLTLPTILRV
;
A
#
# COMPACT_ATOMS: atom_id res chain seq x y z
N MET A 1 0.70 -11.87 -25.54
CA MET A 1 -0.30 -12.49 -24.62
C MET A 1 -0.55 -11.50 -23.51
N ASP A 2 -1.79 -11.22 -23.19
CA ASP A 2 -2.19 -10.24 -22.18
C ASP A 2 -1.59 -10.56 -20.81
N LEU A 3 -0.79 -9.64 -20.25
CA LEU A 3 -0.09 -9.82 -18.96
C LEU A 3 -1.09 -10.00 -17.81
N TYR A 4 -2.23 -9.30 -17.85
CA TYR A 4 -3.30 -9.46 -16.87
C TYR A 4 -3.85 -10.87 -16.88
N LYS A 5 -4.08 -11.44 -18.07
CA LYS A 5 -4.53 -12.84 -18.19
C LYS A 5 -3.49 -13.82 -17.68
N LYS A 6 -2.19 -13.54 -17.87
CA LYS A 6 -1.12 -14.36 -17.28
C LYS A 6 -1.14 -14.30 -15.77
N ALA A 7 -1.21 -13.08 -15.21
CA ALA A 7 -1.24 -12.87 -13.75
C ALA A 7 -2.41 -13.62 -13.10
N LEU A 8 -3.62 -13.53 -13.68
CA LEU A 8 -4.82 -14.19 -13.15
C LEU A 8 -4.76 -15.73 -13.14
N ASN A 9 -3.87 -16.31 -13.93
CA ASN A 9 -3.68 -17.77 -14.00
C ASN A 9 -2.57 -18.29 -13.08
N LEU A 10 -1.89 -17.40 -12.34
CA LEU A 10 -0.87 -17.81 -11.37
C LEU A 10 -1.52 -18.40 -10.11
N GLU A 11 -0.82 -19.34 -9.52
CA GLU A 11 -1.07 -19.81 -8.16
C GLU A 11 -0.20 -19.01 -7.21
N ILE A 12 -0.79 -18.09 -6.47
CA ILE A 12 -0.08 -17.27 -5.48
C ILE A 12 -0.49 -17.74 -4.08
N ASP A 13 0.48 -18.11 -3.28
CA ASP A 13 0.31 -18.52 -1.88
C ASP A 13 0.98 -17.54 -0.89
N LYS A 14 1.74 -16.57 -1.42
CA LYS A 14 2.37 -15.50 -0.62
C LYS A 14 2.31 -14.16 -1.33
N ILE A 15 2.01 -13.10 -0.58
CA ILE A 15 2.03 -11.70 -1.03
C ILE A 15 3.01 -10.96 -0.12
N ILE A 16 4.07 -10.42 -0.70
CA ILE A 16 5.01 -9.54 -0.01
C ILE A 16 4.71 -8.11 -0.47
N THR A 17 4.46 -7.22 0.47
CA THR A 17 4.07 -5.83 0.18
C THR A 17 4.67 -4.85 1.17
N ASP A 18 4.72 -3.55 0.85
CA ASP A 18 5.07 -2.52 1.83
C ASP A 18 3.97 -2.40 2.90
N SER A 19 4.34 -1.90 4.07
CA SER A 19 3.43 -1.72 5.22
C SER A 19 2.82 -0.32 5.27
N ASP A 20 2.62 0.31 4.14
CA ASP A 20 1.89 1.57 4.00
C ASP A 20 0.48 1.37 3.45
N LEU A 21 -0.26 2.46 3.23
CA LEU A 21 -1.65 2.38 2.77
C LEU A 21 -1.77 1.74 1.38
N ASP A 22 -0.87 2.06 0.44
CA ASP A 22 -0.90 1.49 -0.91
C ASP A 22 -0.62 -0.01 -0.87
N GLY A 23 0.45 -0.42 -0.20
CA GLY A 23 0.80 -1.83 -0.05
C GLY A 23 -0.29 -2.65 0.63
N VAL A 24 -0.90 -2.14 1.71
CA VAL A 24 -1.99 -2.81 2.45
C VAL A 24 -3.24 -2.97 1.60
N VAL A 25 -3.67 -1.90 0.90
CA VAL A 25 -4.85 -1.97 0.02
C VAL A 25 -4.58 -2.88 -1.18
N THR A 26 -3.36 -2.84 -1.74
CA THR A 26 -2.93 -3.76 -2.80
C THR A 26 -3.07 -5.21 -2.36
N ALA A 27 -2.51 -5.56 -1.20
CA ALA A 27 -2.60 -6.93 -0.68
C ALA A 27 -4.04 -7.34 -0.37
N ALA A 28 -4.85 -6.47 0.20
CA ALA A 28 -6.26 -6.74 0.49
C ALA A 28 -7.07 -7.02 -0.79
N ILE A 29 -6.85 -6.27 -1.87
CA ILE A 29 -7.46 -6.52 -3.18
C ILE A 29 -7.02 -7.88 -3.72
N LEU A 30 -5.73 -8.20 -3.69
CA LEU A 30 -5.20 -9.45 -4.20
C LEU A 30 -5.68 -10.66 -3.39
N LYS A 31 -5.83 -10.54 -2.08
CA LYS A 31 -6.40 -11.58 -1.23
C LYS A 31 -7.88 -11.89 -1.53
N ARG A 32 -8.62 -11.00 -2.17
CA ARG A 32 -9.97 -11.34 -2.67
C ARG A 32 -9.93 -12.32 -3.85
N TRP A 33 -8.79 -12.44 -4.54
CA TRP A 33 -8.55 -13.40 -5.62
C TRP A 33 -7.78 -14.64 -5.16
N TRP A 34 -6.77 -14.45 -4.32
CA TRP A 34 -5.98 -15.52 -3.68
C TRP A 34 -6.22 -15.50 -2.15
N PRO A 35 -7.39 -15.96 -1.68
CA PRO A 35 -7.80 -15.76 -0.28
C PRO A 35 -6.91 -16.46 0.74
N ASN A 36 -6.23 -17.52 0.34
CA ASN A 36 -5.34 -18.31 1.20
C ASN A 36 -3.88 -17.82 1.16
N ALA A 37 -3.56 -16.79 0.37
CA ALA A 37 -2.21 -16.28 0.33
C ALA A 37 -1.81 -15.67 1.69
N GLU A 38 -0.65 -16.06 2.19
CA GLU A 38 -0.01 -15.43 3.35
C GLU A 38 0.42 -14.00 2.97
N VAL A 39 0.25 -13.02 3.85
CA VAL A 39 0.80 -11.68 3.64
C VAL A 39 1.99 -11.47 4.54
N VAL A 40 3.08 -10.98 3.96
CA VAL A 40 4.31 -10.63 4.66
C VAL A 40 4.65 -9.18 4.32
N PHE A 41 4.83 -8.36 5.34
CA PHE A 41 5.30 -6.99 5.12
C PHE A 41 6.81 -6.98 4.89
N GLY A 42 7.21 -6.29 3.83
CA GLY A 42 8.60 -6.10 3.43
C GLY A 42 8.99 -4.63 3.43
N HIS A 43 10.27 -4.39 3.26
CA HIS A 43 10.80 -3.05 3.07
C HIS A 43 11.77 -3.07 1.88
N PRO A 44 11.80 -2.04 1.03
CA PRO A 44 12.69 -2.02 -0.15
C PRO A 44 14.15 -2.32 0.15
N GLY A 45 14.65 -1.86 1.31
CA GLY A 45 16.01 -2.12 1.78
C GLY A 45 16.27 -3.59 2.07
N ASN A 46 15.32 -4.28 2.70
CA ASN A 46 15.45 -5.71 3.05
C ASN A 46 15.44 -6.59 1.80
N LEU A 47 14.59 -6.27 0.82
CA LEU A 47 14.57 -6.97 -0.47
C LEU A 47 15.91 -6.79 -1.22
N ARG A 48 16.40 -5.55 -1.34
CA ARG A 48 17.66 -5.27 -2.02
C ARG A 48 18.87 -5.88 -1.33
N ALA A 49 18.81 -6.05 -0.01
CA ALA A 49 19.85 -6.70 0.77
C ALA A 49 19.80 -8.25 0.74
N GLY A 50 18.80 -8.84 0.05
CA GLY A 50 18.62 -10.28 -0.01
C GLY A 50 18.12 -10.94 1.28
N MET A 51 17.64 -10.12 2.24
CA MET A 51 17.18 -10.64 3.55
C MET A 51 15.92 -11.47 3.45
N MET A 52 15.20 -11.37 2.32
CA MET A 52 13.94 -12.07 2.07
C MET A 52 14.07 -13.21 1.04
N ASP A 53 15.26 -13.44 0.48
CA ASP A 53 15.48 -14.42 -0.61
C ASP A 53 14.98 -15.82 -0.26
N GLY A 54 15.11 -16.23 1.00
CA GLY A 54 14.73 -17.57 1.49
C GLY A 54 13.23 -17.84 1.52
N ILE A 55 12.39 -16.80 1.39
CA ILE A 55 10.91 -16.92 1.45
C ILE A 55 10.23 -16.59 0.12
N ILE A 56 11.01 -16.21 -0.92
CA ILE A 56 10.50 -15.80 -2.23
C ILE A 56 10.67 -16.91 -3.24
N ASP A 57 9.58 -17.31 -3.87
CA ASP A 57 9.53 -18.29 -4.95
C ASP A 57 8.51 -17.92 -6.03
N ARG A 58 8.26 -18.81 -7.00
CA ARG A 58 7.33 -18.57 -8.11
C ARG A 58 5.85 -18.48 -7.72
N LYS A 59 5.51 -18.78 -6.47
CA LYS A 59 4.17 -18.57 -5.94
C LYS A 59 4.07 -17.28 -5.10
N THR A 60 5.13 -16.48 -5.09
CA THR A 60 5.16 -15.21 -4.37
C THR A 60 4.82 -14.05 -5.32
N ALA A 61 3.84 -13.24 -4.93
CA ALA A 61 3.59 -11.92 -5.49
C ALA A 61 4.35 -10.86 -4.66
N ILE A 62 5.08 -9.97 -5.33
CA ILE A 62 5.72 -8.80 -4.71
C ILE A 62 5.00 -7.57 -5.21
N CYS A 63 4.50 -6.76 -4.28
CA CYS A 63 3.63 -5.62 -4.58
C CYS A 63 4.16 -4.36 -3.91
N ASP A 64 4.14 -3.25 -4.64
CA ASP A 64 4.56 -1.95 -4.14
C ASP A 64 6.00 -1.93 -3.58
N LEU A 65 6.83 -2.80 -4.11
CA LEU A 65 8.21 -3.05 -3.70
C LEU A 65 9.07 -3.38 -4.93
N PRO A 66 10.40 -3.22 -4.84
CA PRO A 66 11.30 -3.68 -5.89
C PRO A 66 11.09 -5.18 -6.19
N ARG A 67 10.98 -5.50 -7.47
CA ARG A 67 10.83 -6.90 -7.90
C ARG A 67 12.02 -7.77 -7.49
N HIS A 68 11.74 -9.05 -7.26
CA HIS A 68 12.76 -10.06 -7.00
C HIS A 68 12.84 -11.07 -8.16
N PRO A 69 14.02 -11.55 -8.57
CA PRO A 69 14.16 -12.46 -9.70
C PRO A 69 13.43 -13.80 -9.55
N ASN A 70 13.17 -14.24 -8.31
CA ASN A 70 12.50 -15.51 -8.03
C ASN A 70 10.96 -15.36 -7.86
N CYS A 71 10.39 -14.15 -7.82
CA CYS A 71 8.94 -14.01 -7.67
C CYS A 71 8.18 -14.46 -8.93
N GLY A 72 6.93 -14.89 -8.77
CA GLY A 72 6.05 -15.25 -9.88
C GLY A 72 5.28 -14.04 -10.43
N LEU A 73 5.00 -13.05 -9.57
CA LEU A 73 4.27 -11.83 -9.91
C LEU A 73 4.94 -10.62 -9.27
N SER A 74 5.09 -9.54 -10.03
CA SER A 74 5.48 -8.24 -9.51
C SER A 74 4.43 -7.21 -9.92
N ILE A 75 3.92 -6.43 -8.97
CA ILE A 75 2.97 -5.32 -9.19
C ILE A 75 3.59 -4.06 -8.61
N ASP A 76 3.92 -3.08 -9.45
CA ASP A 76 4.62 -1.89 -9.00
C ASP A 76 4.36 -0.71 -9.94
N HIS A 77 4.40 0.50 -9.41
CA HIS A 77 4.20 1.74 -10.15
C HIS A 77 5.40 2.71 -10.01
N HIS A 78 6.33 2.42 -9.11
CA HIS A 78 7.50 3.26 -8.86
C HIS A 78 8.40 3.38 -10.08
N LYS A 79 8.76 4.62 -10.44
CA LYS A 79 9.66 4.92 -11.56
C LYS A 79 11.03 4.25 -11.43
N SER A 80 11.53 4.13 -10.19
CA SER A 80 12.81 3.47 -9.91
C SER A 80 12.81 1.97 -10.18
N ASN A 81 11.63 1.37 -10.27
CA ASN A 81 11.43 -0.06 -10.48
C ASN A 81 10.90 -0.39 -11.88
N ASP A 82 10.81 0.63 -12.77
CA ASP A 82 10.45 0.44 -14.19
C ASP A 82 11.33 -0.66 -14.81
N PRO A 83 10.74 -1.70 -15.37
CA PRO A 83 11.49 -2.78 -16.00
C PRO A 83 12.26 -2.35 -17.24
N HIS A 84 11.96 -1.18 -17.84
CA HIS A 84 12.56 -0.70 -19.12
C HIS A 84 12.58 -1.77 -20.22
N GLY A 85 11.56 -2.62 -20.26
CA GLY A 85 11.49 -3.74 -21.20
C GLY A 85 12.30 -4.98 -20.81
N ASN A 86 12.99 -4.98 -19.66
CA ASN A 86 13.67 -6.18 -19.15
C ASN A 86 12.63 -7.22 -18.75
N ILE A 87 12.79 -8.41 -19.30
CA ILE A 87 11.94 -9.56 -18.99
C ILE A 87 12.70 -10.40 -17.95
N ILE A 88 12.02 -10.76 -16.87
CA ILE A 88 12.47 -11.82 -15.98
C ILE A 88 11.75 -13.09 -16.42
N GLU A 89 12.53 -14.11 -16.76
CA GLU A 89 11.98 -15.39 -17.16
C GLU A 89 11.12 -15.96 -16.03
N ASP A 90 9.92 -16.43 -16.37
CA ASP A 90 8.94 -16.99 -15.43
C ASP A 90 8.37 -16.01 -14.36
N CYS A 91 8.57 -14.70 -14.51
CA CYS A 91 7.90 -13.68 -13.69
C CYS A 91 6.92 -12.86 -14.55
N VAL A 92 5.71 -12.67 -14.07
CA VAL A 92 4.76 -11.71 -14.64
C VAL A 92 4.99 -10.36 -14.00
N ILE A 93 5.37 -9.37 -14.80
CA ILE A 93 5.62 -8.00 -14.32
C ILE A 93 4.47 -7.11 -14.78
N LEU A 94 3.69 -6.61 -13.83
CA LEU A 94 2.67 -5.59 -14.01
C LEU A 94 3.22 -4.27 -13.46
N TRP A 95 3.97 -3.56 -14.30
CA TRP A 95 4.42 -2.22 -13.99
C TRP A 95 3.66 -1.23 -14.89
N GLU A 96 3.01 -0.28 -14.26
CA GLU A 96 2.26 0.77 -14.96
C GLU A 96 2.51 2.12 -14.26
N PRO A 97 2.61 3.23 -15.00
CA PRO A 97 2.76 4.56 -14.42
C PRO A 97 1.44 5.07 -13.83
N THR A 98 0.82 4.26 -12.97
CA THR A 98 -0.39 4.60 -12.24
C THR A 98 -0.04 5.37 -10.95
N PRO A 99 -1.01 6.03 -10.32
CA PRO A 99 -0.77 6.72 -9.05
C PRO A 99 -0.39 5.81 -7.89
N SER A 100 -0.75 4.51 -7.93
CA SER A 100 -0.54 3.55 -6.85
C SER A 100 -0.45 2.11 -7.38
N ALA A 101 0.19 1.21 -6.66
CA ALA A 101 0.19 -0.23 -6.94
C ALA A 101 -1.22 -0.83 -6.74
N ALA A 102 -1.98 -0.31 -5.76
CA ALA A 102 -3.39 -0.67 -5.55
C ALA A 102 -4.24 -0.39 -6.80
N ARG A 103 -3.92 0.66 -7.56
CA ARG A 103 -4.60 0.95 -8.82
C ARG A 103 -4.38 -0.14 -9.86
N ILE A 104 -3.17 -0.70 -9.94
CA ILE A 104 -2.86 -1.82 -10.85
C ILE A 104 -3.63 -3.07 -10.41
N ALA A 105 -3.59 -3.40 -9.12
CA ALA A 105 -4.34 -4.54 -8.56
C ALA A 105 -5.86 -4.40 -8.77
N TYR A 106 -6.40 -3.20 -8.55
CA TYR A 106 -7.80 -2.87 -8.82
C TYR A 106 -8.15 -3.08 -10.30
N ASN A 107 -7.34 -2.56 -11.22
CA ASN A 107 -7.54 -2.72 -12.65
C ASN A 107 -7.44 -4.19 -13.11
N LEU A 108 -6.54 -4.96 -12.51
CA LEU A 108 -6.40 -6.40 -12.76
C LEU A 108 -7.69 -7.16 -12.45
N LEU A 109 -8.38 -6.81 -11.35
CA LEU A 109 -9.47 -7.60 -10.79
C LEU A 109 -10.88 -7.02 -10.99
N LYS A 110 -11.06 -5.71 -11.26
CA LYS A 110 -12.37 -5.03 -11.35
C LYS A 110 -13.38 -5.66 -12.32
N ASN A 111 -12.91 -6.38 -13.34
CA ASN A 111 -13.76 -7.09 -14.30
C ASN A 111 -13.91 -8.58 -13.96
N LYS A 112 -13.39 -9.04 -12.84
CA LYS A 112 -13.41 -10.45 -12.40
C LYS A 112 -14.18 -10.65 -11.12
N ILE A 113 -14.04 -9.72 -10.19
CA ILE A 113 -14.74 -9.69 -8.90
C ILE A 113 -15.32 -8.30 -8.67
N ASP A 114 -16.32 -8.22 -7.82
CA ASP A 114 -16.86 -6.95 -7.39
C ASP A 114 -15.88 -6.24 -6.42
N LEU A 115 -15.48 -5.02 -6.77
CA LEU A 115 -14.61 -4.12 -5.99
C LEU A 115 -15.28 -2.74 -5.78
N SER A 116 -16.60 -2.67 -5.94
CA SER A 116 -17.34 -1.39 -5.86
C SER A 116 -17.22 -0.73 -4.49
N ASP A 117 -17.08 -1.53 -3.43
CA ASP A 117 -16.85 -1.06 -2.06
C ASP A 117 -15.54 -0.29 -1.87
N LEU A 118 -14.55 -0.51 -2.75
CA LEU A 118 -13.26 0.18 -2.70
C LEU A 118 -13.18 1.42 -3.59
N SER A 119 -14.21 1.75 -4.34
CA SER A 119 -14.14 2.81 -5.36
C SER A 119 -13.78 4.18 -4.78
N GLU A 120 -14.30 4.53 -3.61
CA GLU A 120 -13.98 5.78 -2.91
C GLU A 120 -12.60 5.70 -2.23
N THR A 121 -12.29 4.60 -1.57
CA THR A 121 -10.98 4.33 -0.97
C THR A 121 -9.86 4.50 -1.99
N MET A 122 -10.03 3.97 -3.20
CA MET A 122 -9.05 4.06 -4.26
C MET A 122 -8.73 5.49 -4.70
N ILE A 123 -9.69 6.43 -4.58
CA ILE A 123 -9.44 7.86 -4.89
C ILE A 123 -8.40 8.42 -3.93
N TRP A 124 -8.51 8.09 -2.65
CA TRP A 124 -7.62 8.62 -1.61
C TRP A 124 -6.28 7.91 -1.58
N VAL A 125 -6.23 6.59 -1.84
CA VAL A 125 -4.96 5.85 -2.03
C VAL A 125 -4.18 6.49 -3.18
N ASP A 126 -4.80 6.68 -4.33
CA ASP A 126 -4.15 7.30 -5.50
C ASP A 126 -3.66 8.73 -5.22
N LYS A 127 -4.42 9.53 -4.45
CA LYS A 127 -4.00 10.89 -4.11
C LYS A 127 -2.82 10.93 -3.16
N LEU A 128 -2.81 10.04 -2.17
CA LEU A 128 -1.73 9.98 -1.18
C LEU A 128 -0.44 9.54 -1.83
N ASP A 129 -0.47 8.41 -2.48
CA ASP A 129 0.73 7.80 -3.03
C ASP A 129 1.22 8.52 -4.31
N GLY A 130 0.31 8.91 -5.18
CA GLY A 130 0.62 9.72 -6.37
C GLY A 130 1.00 11.18 -6.07
N GLY A 131 0.99 11.60 -4.79
CA GLY A 131 1.39 12.95 -4.38
C GLY A 131 0.47 14.08 -4.88
N SER A 132 -0.78 13.78 -5.20
CA SER A 132 -1.75 14.76 -5.73
C SER A 132 -2.73 15.29 -4.68
N ILE A 133 -2.53 14.94 -3.41
CA ILE A 133 -3.33 15.44 -2.29
C ILE A 133 -2.97 16.90 -1.98
N SER A 134 -3.98 17.75 -1.85
CA SER A 134 -3.80 19.13 -1.39
C SER A 134 -3.55 19.20 0.11
N ILE A 135 -2.99 20.32 0.59
CA ILE A 135 -2.78 20.56 2.03
C ILE A 135 -4.10 20.55 2.80
N ASP A 136 -5.15 21.10 2.23
CA ASP A 136 -6.46 21.16 2.88
C ASP A 136 -7.09 19.77 2.97
N GLU A 137 -7.01 18.95 1.91
CA GLU A 137 -7.44 17.56 1.93
C GLU A 137 -6.64 16.75 2.96
N PHE A 138 -5.31 16.90 2.98
CA PHE A 138 -4.44 16.17 3.92
C PHE A 138 -4.74 16.51 5.38
N LYS A 139 -5.16 17.74 5.68
CA LYS A 139 -5.59 18.19 7.01
C LYS A 139 -7.04 17.84 7.32
N GLY A 140 -7.80 17.36 6.35
CA GLY A 140 -9.21 17.04 6.50
C GLY A 140 -9.45 15.76 7.31
N ASP A 141 -10.72 15.50 7.60
CA ASP A 141 -11.18 14.37 8.43
C ASP A 141 -11.59 13.15 7.59
N ASN A 142 -10.96 12.95 6.42
CA ASN A 142 -11.30 11.78 5.61
C ASN A 142 -10.88 10.48 6.29
N PRO A 143 -11.76 9.48 6.40
CA PRO A 143 -11.48 8.21 7.08
C PRO A 143 -10.28 7.46 6.49
N VAL A 144 -10.08 7.49 5.16
CA VAL A 144 -8.96 6.81 4.50
C VAL A 144 -7.62 7.44 4.88
N LEU A 145 -7.58 8.78 5.05
CA LEU A 145 -6.37 9.47 5.51
C LEU A 145 -6.02 9.10 6.95
N TRP A 146 -7.04 8.97 7.80
CA TRP A 146 -6.83 8.53 9.19
C TRP A 146 -6.36 7.08 9.25
N LEU A 147 -6.94 6.21 8.42
CA LEU A 147 -6.48 4.82 8.31
C LEU A 147 -5.00 4.76 7.89
N GLY A 148 -4.59 5.54 6.88
CA GLY A 148 -3.20 5.60 6.43
C GLY A 148 -2.22 6.08 7.51
N ARG A 149 -2.69 6.86 8.52
CA ARG A 149 -1.86 7.30 9.64
C ARG A 149 -1.67 6.25 10.73
N VAL A 150 -2.53 5.23 10.77
CA VAL A 150 -2.48 4.12 11.73
C VAL A 150 -1.72 2.93 11.15
N ILE A 151 -1.82 2.71 9.85
CA ILE A 151 -1.10 1.64 9.14
C ILE A 151 0.42 1.80 9.34
N GLY A 152 1.10 0.69 9.60
CA GLY A 152 2.55 0.61 9.78
C GLY A 152 3.05 0.88 11.19
N GLU A 153 2.20 1.29 12.13
CA GLU A 153 2.59 1.51 13.53
C GLU A 153 2.70 0.21 14.31
N SER A 154 1.76 -0.70 14.10
CA SER A 154 1.72 -2.05 14.65
C SER A 154 1.45 -3.03 13.52
N GLU A 155 2.27 -4.08 13.44
CA GLU A 155 2.06 -5.14 12.44
C GLU A 155 0.73 -5.84 12.65
N GLU A 156 0.34 -6.10 13.90
CA GLU A 156 -0.93 -6.73 14.28
C GLU A 156 -2.13 -5.89 13.81
N ASN A 157 -2.11 -4.58 14.08
CA ASN A 157 -3.16 -3.66 13.64
C ASN A 157 -3.19 -3.55 12.11
N THR A 158 -2.03 -3.52 11.46
CA THR A 158 -1.94 -3.46 10.00
C THR A 158 -2.51 -4.71 9.34
N ILE A 159 -2.25 -5.90 9.89
CA ILE A 159 -2.87 -7.17 9.45
C ILE A 159 -4.39 -7.12 9.67
N THR A 160 -4.83 -6.66 10.84
CA THR A 160 -6.26 -6.52 11.16
C THR A 160 -6.96 -5.60 10.16
N ILE A 161 -6.36 -4.47 9.82
CA ILE A 161 -6.88 -3.53 8.82
C ILE A 161 -7.00 -4.22 7.45
N LEU A 162 -5.92 -4.87 7.01
CA LEU A 162 -5.88 -5.60 5.73
C LEU A 162 -6.99 -6.64 5.63
N GLU A 163 -7.15 -7.47 6.65
CA GLU A 163 -8.16 -8.53 6.69
C GLU A 163 -9.59 -7.96 6.65
N ASN A 164 -9.84 -6.86 7.33
CA ASN A 164 -11.14 -6.20 7.30
C ASN A 164 -11.44 -5.58 5.92
N ILE A 165 -10.46 -4.94 5.26
CA ILE A 165 -10.60 -4.47 3.87
C ILE A 165 -10.86 -5.65 2.92
N GLN A 166 -10.13 -6.75 3.06
CA GLN A 166 -10.36 -7.99 2.30
C GLN A 166 -11.80 -8.47 2.46
N ASN A 167 -12.34 -8.43 3.69
CA ASN A 167 -13.68 -8.89 4.06
C ASN A 167 -14.78 -7.84 3.81
N ARG A 168 -14.47 -6.75 3.11
CA ARG A 168 -15.41 -5.69 2.71
C ARG A 168 -16.01 -4.88 3.87
N VAL A 169 -15.32 -4.85 5.00
CA VAL A 169 -15.69 -3.95 6.10
C VAL A 169 -15.37 -2.51 5.67
N SER A 170 -16.27 -1.57 5.94
CA SER A 170 -16.05 -0.17 5.60
C SER A 170 -14.90 0.44 6.38
N ILE A 171 -14.25 1.46 5.82
CA ILE A 171 -13.13 2.14 6.48
C ILE A 171 -13.57 2.76 7.82
N GLU A 172 -14.78 3.30 7.87
CA GLU A 172 -15.38 3.87 9.07
C GLU A 172 -15.54 2.81 10.17
N GLU A 173 -16.02 1.61 9.83
CA GLU A 173 -16.14 0.51 10.79
C GLU A 173 -14.77 0.00 11.26
N ILE A 174 -13.78 -0.06 10.37
CA ILE A 174 -12.39 -0.43 10.74
C ILE A 174 -11.82 0.55 11.77
N LEU A 175 -12.02 1.86 11.58
CA LEU A 175 -11.55 2.89 12.50
C LEU A 175 -12.24 2.84 13.88
N GLU A 176 -13.39 2.18 13.99
CA GLU A 176 -14.11 1.96 15.26
C GLU A 176 -13.67 0.69 16.00
N LEU A 177 -12.84 -0.18 15.40
CA LEU A 177 -12.27 -1.34 16.09
C LEU A 177 -11.44 -0.89 17.31
N PRO A 178 -11.56 -1.55 18.47
CA PRO A 178 -11.01 -1.04 19.73
C PRO A 178 -9.53 -0.66 19.68
N ASP A 179 -8.69 -1.54 19.12
CA ASP A 179 -7.24 -1.33 19.06
C ASP A 179 -6.86 -0.27 18.03
N ILE A 180 -7.52 -0.28 16.86
CA ILE A 180 -7.35 0.74 15.82
C ILE A 180 -7.77 2.13 16.34
N LYS A 181 -8.91 2.18 17.01
CA LYS A 181 -9.43 3.42 17.61
C LYS A 181 -8.52 3.99 18.70
N LEU A 182 -7.90 3.12 19.50
CA LEU A 182 -6.94 3.54 20.52
C LEU A 182 -5.72 4.19 19.85
N GLU A 183 -5.13 3.52 18.86
CA GLU A 183 -3.98 4.02 18.13
C GLU A 183 -4.29 5.32 17.38
N LEU A 184 -5.48 5.41 16.76
CA LEU A 184 -5.96 6.65 16.12
C LEU A 184 -6.00 7.81 17.09
N LYS A 185 -6.53 7.63 18.32
CA LYS A 185 -6.57 8.66 19.35
C LYS A 185 -5.17 9.14 19.77
N GLU A 186 -4.23 8.20 19.91
CA GLU A 186 -2.84 8.54 20.22
C GLU A 186 -2.18 9.38 19.10
N ARG A 187 -2.49 9.06 17.85
CA ARG A 187 -2.01 9.81 16.69
C ARG A 187 -2.61 11.22 16.61
N MET A 188 -3.90 11.32 16.83
CA MET A 188 -4.57 12.63 16.86
C MET A 188 -3.96 13.54 17.95
N ALA A 189 -3.76 13.00 19.16
CA ALA A 189 -3.14 13.75 20.26
C ALA A 189 -1.70 14.18 19.93
N LYS A 190 -0.90 13.32 19.30
CA LYS A 190 0.46 13.68 18.85
C LYS A 190 0.43 14.77 17.77
N GLN A 191 -0.52 14.71 16.84
CA GLN A 191 -0.65 15.71 15.79
C GLN A 191 -1.05 17.08 16.34
N GLU A 192 -1.98 17.14 17.29
CA GLU A 192 -2.35 18.37 17.99
C GLU A 192 -1.16 18.98 18.74
N TYR A 193 -0.35 18.17 19.38
CA TYR A 193 0.86 18.63 20.07
C TYR A 193 1.92 19.18 19.12
N LEU A 194 2.08 18.63 17.93
CA LEU A 194 3.08 19.04 16.96
C LEU A 194 2.68 20.27 16.13
N ASN A 195 1.39 20.54 15.99
CA ASN A 195 0.88 21.69 15.23
C ASN A 195 1.43 23.05 15.71
N PRO A 196 1.55 23.35 17.00
CA PRO A 196 2.18 24.60 17.48
C PRO A 196 3.69 24.67 17.18
N VAL A 197 4.39 23.54 17.21
CA VAL A 197 5.84 23.47 17.00
C VAL A 197 6.21 23.69 15.53
N SER A 198 5.44 23.19 14.60
CA SER A 198 5.67 23.43 13.17
C SER A 198 5.47 24.88 12.76
N TYR A 199 4.54 25.61 13.39
CA TYR A 199 4.37 27.06 13.17
C TYR A 199 5.55 27.87 13.67
N THR A 200 6.17 27.49 14.80
CA THR A 200 7.33 28.21 15.35
C THR A 200 8.60 28.01 14.52
N HIS A 201 8.78 26.85 13.88
CA HIS A 201 9.93 26.61 13.01
C HIS A 201 9.80 27.24 11.61
N LEU A 202 8.59 27.43 11.10
CA LEU A 202 8.34 28.09 9.81
C LEU A 202 8.35 29.63 9.90
N THR A 203 8.26 30.19 11.11
CA THR A 203 8.25 31.66 11.35
C THR A 203 9.56 32.20 11.87
N LEU A 204 10.64 31.44 11.99
CA LEU A 204 11.94 31.99 12.27
C LEU A 204 12.43 32.81 11.06
N PRO A 205 12.56 34.13 11.18
CA PRO A 205 13.04 34.94 10.07
C PRO A 205 14.49 34.54 9.76
N THR A 206 14.78 34.35 8.49
CA THR A 206 16.14 34.30 7.95
C THR A 206 16.80 35.66 8.14
N ILE A 207 17.12 36.03 9.39
CA ILE A 207 17.96 37.17 9.70
C ILE A 207 19.29 36.59 10.16
N LEU A 208 20.25 36.76 9.27
CA LEU A 208 21.68 36.92 9.45
C LEU A 208 22.46 36.17 8.36
N ARG A 209 22.61 36.85 7.24
CA ARG A 209 23.89 36.86 6.51
C ARG A 209 24.22 38.32 6.27
N VAL A 210 25.08 38.85 7.10
CA VAL A 210 25.97 39.92 6.75
C VAL A 210 27.34 39.34 6.46
#